data_0d610c959a13d4c8a8584584f358e7f8
#
_entry.id   0d610c959a13d4c8a8584584f358e7f8
#
_cell.length_a   1.000
_cell.length_b   1.000
_cell.length_c   1.000
_cell.angle_alpha   90.00
_cell.angle_beta   90.00
_cell.angle_gamma   90.00
#
_symmetry.space_group_name_H-M   'P 1'
#
loop_
_entity.id
_entity.type
_entity.pdbx_description
1 polymer ?
#
loop_
_entity_poly.entity_id
_entity_poly.type
_entity_poly.pdbx_seq_one_letter_code
_entity_poly.pdbx_strand_id
1 'polypeptide(L)'
;MKKILFSFLATVVLVSCGDKGDDNVDYQTNRLVKKVTSKNKNGNLEEVITFTFQGGRPISQHSSYYKDGVQTGTTQVTTIHYEGNLVKTENAGRKNFEENNYFYENGKLSRSTEKRERNDYTTTYEYSYTNNQVTTVLKSYPTTIYLKSGGTQSGTRYTERQFTHNGNTVIEVKTGYEKDLNGVVVTNTVSSNGTQTITYTLSGGNVVKKVEETEYSTTTREYTYDTKHNPRYEMIGIFNPDPTKTLEAYNGKNNVIKEKYNYTEKSGSRKIVFIYTNEHTYNADGYPTIVKLYTEENGTREFRGTTEYEY
;
A
#
# COMPACT_ATOMS: atom_id res chain seq x y z
N MET A 1 -16.75 14.46 50.68
CA MET A 1 -17.12 14.24 49.29
C MET A 1 -15.84 13.94 48.51
N LYS A 2 -15.54 12.66 48.26
CA LYS A 2 -14.35 12.23 47.51
C LYS A 2 -14.73 12.16 46.02
N LYS A 3 -14.11 12.99 45.20
CA LYS A 3 -14.22 12.93 43.74
C LYS A 3 -13.36 11.77 43.22
N ILE A 4 -13.98 10.73 42.71
CA ILE A 4 -13.31 9.63 42.02
C ILE A 4 -13.08 10.10 40.60
N LEU A 5 -11.80 10.26 40.23
CA LEU A 5 -11.35 10.56 38.88
C LEU A 5 -11.28 9.24 38.12
N PHE A 6 -12.21 8.99 37.21
CA PHE A 6 -12.11 7.90 36.25
C PHE A 6 -11.11 8.28 35.17
N SER A 7 -9.92 7.68 35.25
CA SER A 7 -8.93 7.71 34.18
C SER A 7 -9.36 6.68 33.12
N PHE A 8 -9.91 7.15 32.02
CA PHE A 8 -10.12 6.32 30.83
C PHE A 8 -8.76 6.08 30.18
N LEU A 9 -8.16 4.93 30.49
CA LEU A 9 -7.03 4.39 29.74
C LEU A 9 -7.58 3.85 28.42
N ALA A 10 -7.51 4.65 27.35
CA ALA A 10 -7.83 4.19 26.01
C ALA A 10 -6.73 3.24 25.55
N THR A 11 -6.92 1.96 25.83
CA THR A 11 -6.07 0.90 25.26
C THR A 11 -6.40 0.81 23.78
N VAL A 12 -5.57 1.39 22.93
CA VAL A 12 -5.61 1.16 21.48
C VAL A 12 -5.15 -0.28 21.25
N VAL A 13 -6.10 -1.19 21.17
CA VAL A 13 -5.86 -2.56 20.69
C VAL A 13 -5.67 -2.44 19.19
N LEU A 14 -4.40 -2.34 18.76
CA LEU A 14 -4.04 -2.69 17.41
C LEU A 14 -4.29 -4.19 17.29
N VAL A 15 -5.39 -4.57 16.68
CA VAL A 15 -5.68 -5.98 16.36
C VAL A 15 -4.66 -6.41 15.32
N SER A 16 -3.50 -6.87 15.82
CA SER A 16 -2.64 -7.76 15.08
C SER A 16 -3.46 -9.02 14.85
N CYS A 17 -3.77 -9.37 13.61
CA CYS A 17 -4.25 -10.69 13.25
C CYS A 17 -3.19 -11.72 13.62
N GLY A 18 -3.26 -12.23 14.84
CA GLY A 18 -2.44 -13.28 15.38
C GLY A 18 -3.11 -13.82 16.61
N ASP A 19 -4.20 -14.57 16.46
CA ASP A 19 -4.64 -15.49 17.48
C ASP A 19 -5.06 -16.84 16.88
N LYS A 20 -4.81 -17.85 17.70
CA LYS A 20 -4.78 -19.27 17.41
C LYS A 20 -6.09 -19.79 16.85
N GLY A 21 -5.96 -20.62 15.82
CA GLY A 21 -6.74 -21.83 15.61
C GLY A 21 -8.24 -21.76 15.93
N ASP A 22 -8.99 -21.05 15.10
CA ASP A 22 -10.38 -21.41 14.86
C ASP A 22 -10.53 -21.58 13.34
N ASP A 23 -10.67 -22.82 12.91
CA ASP A 23 -10.79 -23.24 11.51
C ASP A 23 -12.10 -22.78 10.84
N ASN A 24 -12.84 -21.87 11.48
CA ASN A 24 -14.08 -21.28 11.00
C ASN A 24 -14.07 -19.75 11.07
N VAL A 25 -13.12 -19.10 10.38
CA VAL A 25 -13.34 -17.70 9.99
C VAL A 25 -14.37 -17.72 8.87
N ASP A 26 -15.63 -17.54 9.24
CA ASP A 26 -16.72 -17.30 8.29
C ASP A 26 -16.48 -15.93 7.64
N TYR A 27 -15.67 -15.92 6.60
CA TYR A 27 -15.55 -14.76 5.74
C TYR A 27 -16.92 -14.54 5.12
N GLN A 28 -17.68 -13.59 5.67
CA GLN A 28 -18.97 -13.22 5.12
C GLN A 28 -18.72 -12.71 3.69
N THR A 29 -18.82 -13.63 2.73
CA THR A 29 -18.53 -13.40 1.30
C THR A 29 -19.34 -12.25 0.70
N ASN A 30 -20.44 -11.87 1.36
CA ASN A 30 -21.28 -10.74 0.97
C ASN A 30 -20.64 -9.35 1.19
N ARG A 31 -19.51 -9.29 1.90
CA ARG A 31 -18.75 -8.04 2.16
C ARG A 31 -17.54 -7.88 1.26
N LEU A 32 -17.13 -8.94 0.57
CA LEU A 32 -15.97 -8.90 -0.30
C LEU A 32 -16.37 -8.43 -1.70
N VAL A 33 -15.56 -7.54 -2.25
CA VAL A 33 -15.78 -7.02 -3.60
C VAL A 33 -15.58 -8.13 -4.63
N LYS A 34 -16.59 -8.39 -5.45
CA LYS A 34 -16.53 -9.34 -6.57
C LYS A 34 -16.08 -8.68 -7.86
N LYS A 35 -16.40 -7.39 -8.02
CA LYS A 35 -16.02 -6.65 -9.22
C LYS A 35 -15.84 -5.17 -8.93
N VAL A 36 -14.84 -4.58 -9.57
CA VAL A 36 -14.60 -3.14 -9.61
C VAL A 36 -14.61 -2.70 -11.06
N THR A 37 -15.34 -1.64 -11.38
CA THR A 37 -15.40 -1.04 -12.72
C THR A 37 -15.02 0.42 -12.63
N SER A 38 -13.98 0.83 -13.34
CA SER A 38 -13.52 2.23 -13.40
C SER A 38 -13.86 2.84 -14.75
N LYS A 39 -14.40 4.06 -14.73
CA LYS A 39 -14.79 4.84 -15.90
C LYS A 39 -14.15 6.22 -15.80
N ASN A 40 -13.68 6.76 -16.93
CA ASN A 40 -13.17 8.13 -17.00
C ASN A 40 -14.28 9.18 -16.95
N LYS A 41 -13.89 10.46 -17.03
CA LYS A 41 -14.81 11.61 -16.97
C LYS A 41 -15.89 11.63 -18.07
N ASN A 42 -15.65 10.97 -19.20
CA ASN A 42 -16.59 10.87 -20.31
C ASN A 42 -17.51 9.63 -20.20
N GLY A 43 -17.38 8.85 -19.12
CA GLY A 43 -18.12 7.60 -18.91
C GLY A 43 -17.53 6.39 -19.64
N ASN A 44 -16.42 6.56 -20.35
CA ASN A 44 -15.74 5.46 -21.04
C ASN A 44 -15.05 4.55 -20.02
N LEU A 45 -15.19 3.25 -20.25
CA LEU A 45 -14.55 2.21 -19.44
C LEU A 45 -13.02 2.32 -19.52
N GLU A 46 -12.34 2.25 -18.36
CA GLU A 46 -10.89 2.26 -18.25
C GLU A 46 -10.33 0.94 -17.70
N GLU A 47 -11.01 0.39 -16.68
CA GLU A 47 -10.57 -0.86 -16.05
C GLU A 47 -11.76 -1.65 -15.52
N VAL A 48 -11.67 -2.98 -15.63
CA VAL A 48 -12.55 -3.92 -14.93
C VAL A 48 -11.68 -4.92 -14.19
N ILE A 49 -11.91 -5.04 -12.88
CA ILE A 49 -11.28 -6.04 -12.02
C ILE A 49 -12.39 -6.96 -11.51
N THR A 50 -12.20 -8.28 -11.67
CA THR A 50 -13.10 -9.28 -11.08
C THR A 50 -12.31 -10.22 -10.18
N PHE A 51 -12.95 -10.67 -9.10
CA PHE A 51 -12.36 -11.58 -8.13
C PHE A 51 -13.11 -12.89 -8.10
N THR A 52 -12.38 -14.00 -8.02
CA THR A 52 -12.94 -15.34 -7.81
C THR A 52 -12.62 -15.78 -6.41
N PHE A 53 -13.58 -16.39 -5.74
CA PHE A 53 -13.48 -16.82 -4.35
C PHE A 53 -13.68 -18.32 -4.20
N GLN A 54 -12.99 -18.91 -3.23
CA GLN A 54 -13.20 -20.30 -2.77
C GLN A 54 -13.11 -20.32 -1.24
N GLY A 55 -14.12 -20.86 -0.57
CA GLY A 55 -14.18 -20.89 0.89
C GLY A 55 -14.09 -19.48 1.53
N GLY A 56 -14.72 -18.46 0.90
CA GLY A 56 -14.68 -17.08 1.37
C GLY A 56 -13.36 -16.34 1.12
N ARG A 57 -12.37 -16.95 0.45
CA ARG A 57 -11.08 -16.33 0.14
C ARG A 57 -10.93 -16.09 -1.35
N PRO A 58 -10.35 -14.94 -1.75
CA PRO A 58 -10.04 -14.70 -3.14
C PRO A 58 -8.92 -15.64 -3.61
N ILE A 59 -9.17 -16.37 -4.69
CA ILE A 59 -8.19 -17.27 -5.31
C ILE A 59 -7.65 -16.72 -6.63
N SER A 60 -8.38 -15.77 -7.25
CA SER A 60 -7.86 -15.07 -8.42
C SER A 60 -8.44 -13.67 -8.56
N GLN A 61 -7.67 -12.83 -9.23
CA GLN A 61 -8.05 -11.49 -9.71
C GLN A 61 -7.83 -11.45 -11.23
N HIS A 62 -8.83 -10.96 -11.97
CA HIS A 62 -8.74 -10.73 -13.39
C HIS A 62 -8.87 -9.23 -13.66
N SER A 63 -7.86 -8.63 -14.30
CA SER A 63 -7.84 -7.20 -14.63
C SER A 63 -7.81 -7.00 -16.13
N SER A 64 -8.80 -6.28 -16.65
CA SER A 64 -8.90 -5.89 -18.07
C SER A 64 -8.84 -4.37 -18.17
N TYR A 65 -8.02 -3.87 -19.09
CA TYR A 65 -7.81 -2.44 -19.31
C TYR A 65 -8.44 -2.03 -20.63
N TYR A 66 -8.95 -0.80 -20.68
CA TYR A 66 -9.66 -0.27 -21.82
C TYR A 66 -9.11 1.12 -22.18
N LYS A 67 -9.15 1.43 -23.47
CA LYS A 67 -8.91 2.77 -24.02
C LYS A 67 -10.03 3.09 -24.98
N ASP A 68 -10.70 4.21 -24.76
CA ASP A 68 -11.84 4.65 -25.56
C ASP A 68 -12.95 3.59 -25.69
N GLY A 69 -13.16 2.81 -24.60
CA GLY A 69 -14.15 1.72 -24.52
C GLY A 69 -13.73 0.40 -25.18
N VAL A 70 -12.55 0.35 -25.80
CA VAL A 70 -12.00 -0.87 -26.42
C VAL A 70 -10.96 -1.50 -25.49
N GLN A 71 -11.05 -2.81 -25.25
CA GLN A 71 -10.09 -3.53 -24.42
C GLN A 71 -8.69 -3.46 -25.05
N THR A 72 -7.69 -3.07 -24.23
CA THR A 72 -6.28 -2.98 -24.62
C THR A 72 -5.51 -4.16 -24.05
N GLY A 73 -4.95 -4.98 -24.94
CA GLY A 73 -4.19 -6.16 -24.54
C GLY A 73 -5.07 -7.31 -24.00
N THR A 74 -4.41 -8.28 -23.38
CA THR A 74 -5.06 -9.45 -22.77
C THR A 74 -5.43 -9.16 -21.33
N THR A 75 -6.52 -9.78 -20.84
CA THR A 75 -6.86 -9.79 -19.41
C THR A 75 -5.69 -10.34 -18.60
N GLN A 76 -5.29 -9.60 -17.60
CA GLN A 76 -4.25 -10.02 -16.67
C GLN A 76 -4.89 -10.85 -15.56
N VAL A 77 -4.33 -12.03 -15.31
CA VAL A 77 -4.84 -12.93 -14.27
C VAL A 77 -3.79 -13.04 -13.17
N THR A 78 -4.18 -12.76 -11.94
CA THR A 78 -3.37 -13.04 -10.75
C THR A 78 -4.02 -14.20 -10.02
N THR A 79 -3.27 -15.27 -9.73
CA THR A 79 -3.73 -16.38 -8.90
C THR A 79 -3.08 -16.32 -7.52
N ILE A 80 -3.81 -16.70 -6.48
CA ILE A 80 -3.38 -16.63 -5.09
C ILE A 80 -3.46 -18.03 -4.51
N HIS A 81 -2.36 -18.49 -3.93
CA HIS A 81 -2.26 -19.78 -3.26
C HIS A 81 -2.07 -19.57 -1.75
N TYR A 82 -2.74 -20.39 -0.98
CA TYR A 82 -2.73 -20.34 0.49
C TYR A 82 -2.12 -21.60 1.07
N GLU A 83 -1.45 -21.46 2.21
CA GLU A 83 -1.09 -22.53 3.11
C GLU A 83 -1.80 -22.28 4.45
N GLY A 84 -2.82 -23.08 4.77
CA GLY A 84 -3.75 -22.74 5.85
C GLY A 84 -4.45 -21.40 5.59
N ASN A 85 -4.30 -20.45 6.50
CA ASN A 85 -4.89 -19.12 6.39
C ASN A 85 -3.94 -18.06 5.79
N LEU A 86 -2.71 -18.43 5.44
CA LEU A 86 -1.67 -17.51 5.00
C LEU A 86 -1.52 -17.55 3.49
N VAL A 87 -1.41 -16.38 2.85
CA VAL A 87 -1.03 -16.26 1.43
C VAL A 87 0.38 -16.79 1.27
N LYS A 88 0.59 -17.81 0.45
CA LYS A 88 1.91 -18.41 0.20
C LYS A 88 2.56 -17.89 -1.06
N THR A 89 1.77 -17.83 -2.13
CA THR A 89 2.26 -17.42 -3.44
C THR A 89 1.18 -16.63 -4.16
N GLU A 90 1.60 -15.61 -4.86
CA GLU A 90 0.80 -14.84 -5.79
C GLU A 90 1.49 -14.90 -7.15
N ASN A 91 0.79 -15.44 -8.15
CA ASN A 91 1.27 -15.53 -9.54
C ASN A 91 0.45 -14.57 -10.38
N ALA A 92 1.09 -13.58 -10.99
CA ALA A 92 0.42 -12.68 -11.90
C ALA A 92 0.82 -12.97 -13.34
N GLY A 93 -0.14 -13.38 -14.14
CA GLY A 93 -0.01 -13.54 -15.60
C GLY A 93 0.12 -12.20 -16.33
N ARG A 94 0.79 -11.23 -15.72
CA ARG A 94 1.12 -9.94 -16.34
C ARG A 94 2.38 -10.11 -17.16
N LYS A 95 2.38 -9.55 -18.37
CA LYS A 95 3.62 -9.33 -19.12
C LYS A 95 4.56 -8.50 -18.21
N ASN A 96 5.58 -9.11 -17.61
CA ASN A 96 6.59 -8.53 -16.71
C ASN A 96 6.42 -8.80 -15.20
N PHE A 97 5.43 -9.52 -14.76
CA PHE A 97 5.35 -9.99 -13.39
C PHE A 97 5.20 -11.50 -13.40
N GLU A 98 5.88 -12.18 -12.49
CA GLU A 98 5.89 -13.62 -12.48
C GLU A 98 5.36 -14.19 -11.19
N GLU A 99 6.01 -13.85 -10.06
CA GLU A 99 5.72 -14.55 -8.83
C GLU A 99 6.12 -13.72 -7.60
N ASN A 100 5.24 -13.67 -6.62
CA ASN A 100 5.54 -13.29 -5.24
C ASN A 100 5.45 -14.53 -4.36
N ASN A 101 6.47 -14.80 -3.56
CA ASN A 101 6.46 -15.82 -2.52
C ASN A 101 6.54 -15.16 -1.15
N TYR A 102 5.77 -15.70 -0.20
CA TYR A 102 5.67 -15.19 1.16
C TYR A 102 6.09 -16.27 2.17
N PHE A 103 6.93 -15.89 3.12
CA PHE A 103 7.50 -16.76 4.14
C PHE A 103 7.17 -16.20 5.51
N TYR A 104 6.73 -17.07 6.41
CA TYR A 104 6.24 -16.67 7.72
C TYR A 104 7.03 -17.35 8.84
N GLU A 105 7.26 -16.61 9.92
CA GLU A 105 7.82 -17.09 11.16
C GLU A 105 6.90 -16.65 12.31
N ASN A 106 6.48 -17.61 13.14
CA ASN A 106 5.55 -17.35 14.25
C ASN A 106 4.27 -16.61 13.81
N GLY A 107 3.72 -16.96 12.63
CA GLY A 107 2.51 -16.36 12.06
C GLY A 107 2.69 -14.95 11.46
N LYS A 108 3.92 -14.42 11.42
CA LYS A 108 4.23 -13.11 10.83
C LYS A 108 5.03 -13.25 9.56
N LEU A 109 4.81 -12.36 8.60
CA LEU A 109 5.61 -12.29 7.39
C LEU A 109 7.07 -11.97 7.74
N SER A 110 7.99 -12.92 7.57
CA SER A 110 9.43 -12.71 7.83
C SER A 110 10.18 -12.32 6.57
N ARG A 111 9.75 -12.84 5.42
CA ARG A 111 10.38 -12.58 4.12
C ARG A 111 9.37 -12.67 3.00
N SER A 112 9.56 -11.88 1.94
CA SER A 112 8.92 -12.12 0.65
C SER A 112 9.93 -11.99 -0.48
N THR A 113 9.64 -12.65 -1.60
CA THR A 113 10.44 -12.54 -2.83
C THR A 113 9.53 -12.17 -3.98
N GLU A 114 10.01 -11.27 -4.84
CA GLU A 114 9.33 -10.84 -6.05
C GLU A 114 10.24 -11.15 -7.25
N LYS A 115 9.74 -11.94 -8.18
CA LYS A 115 10.39 -12.22 -9.46
C LYS A 115 9.63 -11.55 -10.58
N ARG A 116 10.34 -10.85 -11.48
CA ARG A 116 9.76 -10.19 -12.65
C ARG A 116 10.39 -10.74 -13.94
N GLU A 117 9.55 -11.02 -14.92
CA GLU A 117 9.95 -11.62 -16.21
C GLU A 117 11.07 -10.83 -16.95
N ARG A 118 11.07 -9.50 -16.80
CA ARG A 118 12.08 -8.63 -17.45
C ARG A 118 13.40 -8.54 -16.70
N ASN A 119 13.45 -9.03 -15.50
CA ASN A 119 14.61 -8.94 -14.65
C ASN A 119 15.14 -10.33 -14.38
N ASP A 120 16.38 -10.61 -14.78
CA ASP A 120 17.05 -11.88 -14.46
C ASP A 120 17.37 -12.02 -12.96
N TYR A 121 16.69 -11.24 -12.09
CA TYR A 121 16.93 -11.26 -10.66
C TYR A 121 15.63 -11.27 -9.86
N THR A 122 15.75 -11.78 -8.64
CA THR A 122 14.70 -11.76 -7.63
C THR A 122 14.95 -10.60 -6.66
N THR A 123 13.90 -9.84 -6.38
CA THR A 123 13.90 -8.86 -5.30
C THR A 123 13.48 -9.57 -4.01
N THR A 124 14.24 -9.37 -2.93
CA THR A 124 13.93 -9.91 -1.61
C THR A 124 13.54 -8.78 -0.67
N TYR A 125 12.55 -9.04 0.16
CA TYR A 125 12.13 -8.19 1.27
C TYR A 125 12.23 -9.00 2.57
N GLU A 126 12.88 -8.45 3.60
CA GLU A 126 13.01 -9.05 4.92
C GLU A 126 12.34 -8.13 5.94
N TYR A 127 11.57 -8.71 6.87
CA TYR A 127 10.76 -7.98 7.82
C TYR A 127 11.21 -8.30 9.25
N SER A 128 11.43 -7.26 10.05
CA SER A 128 11.73 -7.38 11.48
C SER A 128 10.64 -6.75 12.32
N TYR A 129 10.41 -7.31 13.51
CA TYR A 129 9.32 -6.89 14.40
C TYR A 129 9.81 -6.72 15.83
N THR A 130 9.21 -5.74 16.53
CA THR A 130 9.31 -5.58 17.98
C THR A 130 7.89 -5.36 18.51
N ASN A 131 7.49 -6.08 19.55
CA ASN A 131 6.15 -5.96 20.15
C ASN A 131 5.00 -6.05 19.12
N ASN A 132 5.09 -6.99 18.18
CA ASN A 132 4.13 -7.20 17.08
C ASN A 132 4.06 -6.07 16.03
N GLN A 133 4.86 -5.04 16.14
CA GLN A 133 4.95 -3.94 15.16
C GLN A 133 6.16 -4.14 14.27
N VAL A 134 6.01 -3.90 12.96
CA VAL A 134 7.15 -3.91 12.04
C VAL A 134 8.10 -2.77 12.39
N THR A 135 9.39 -3.10 12.53
CA THR A 135 10.44 -2.13 12.83
C THR A 135 11.41 -1.92 11.68
N THR A 136 11.58 -2.93 10.83
CA THR A 136 12.45 -2.80 9.66
C THR A 136 11.86 -3.58 8.49
N VAL A 137 11.97 -3.01 7.29
CA VAL A 137 11.79 -3.71 6.02
C VAL A 137 13.04 -3.46 5.18
N LEU A 138 13.79 -4.52 4.90
CA LEU A 138 14.98 -4.48 4.07
C LEU A 138 14.66 -5.06 2.69
N LYS A 139 14.66 -4.21 1.67
CA LYS A 139 14.55 -4.61 0.27
C LYS A 139 15.93 -4.75 -0.33
N SER A 140 16.20 -5.84 -1.05
CA SER A 140 17.47 -6.05 -1.75
C SER A 140 17.26 -6.68 -3.13
N TYR A 141 18.13 -6.34 -4.08
CA TYR A 141 18.20 -6.96 -5.40
C TYR A 141 19.57 -6.76 -6.05
N PRO A 142 20.06 -7.71 -6.86
CA PRO A 142 21.29 -7.56 -7.64
C PRO A 142 21.22 -6.39 -8.61
N THR A 143 22.31 -5.63 -8.77
CA THR A 143 22.38 -4.49 -9.67
C THR A 143 23.79 -4.25 -10.21
N THR A 144 23.88 -3.47 -11.29
CA THR A 144 25.13 -2.86 -11.72
C THR A 144 25.29 -1.51 -11.03
N ILE A 145 26.38 -1.33 -10.29
CA ILE A 145 26.73 -0.10 -9.58
C ILE A 145 27.54 0.79 -10.51
N TYR A 146 27.08 2.01 -10.73
CA TYR A 146 27.77 3.03 -11.52
C TYR A 146 28.60 3.93 -10.59
N LEU A 147 29.91 4.02 -10.82
CA LEU A 147 30.83 4.79 -10.01
C LEU A 147 30.95 6.25 -10.50
N LYS A 148 31.06 7.19 -9.59
CA LYS A 148 31.29 8.62 -9.93
C LYS A 148 32.63 8.86 -10.63
N SER A 149 33.62 7.99 -10.38
CA SER A 149 34.92 8.01 -11.06
C SER A 149 34.86 7.49 -12.51
N GLY A 150 33.70 7.03 -12.96
CA GLY A 150 33.51 6.26 -14.19
C GLY A 150 33.68 4.76 -13.96
N GLY A 151 33.10 3.96 -14.86
CA GLY A 151 33.08 2.51 -14.74
C GLY A 151 31.90 1.97 -13.94
N THR A 152 31.82 0.63 -13.94
CA THR A 152 30.74 -0.13 -13.30
C THR A 152 31.30 -1.34 -12.57
N GLN A 153 30.58 -1.81 -11.56
CA GLN A 153 30.83 -3.09 -10.89
C GLN A 153 29.51 -3.78 -10.53
N SER A 154 29.55 -5.09 -10.41
CA SER A 154 28.40 -5.85 -9.92
C SER A 154 28.25 -5.69 -8.40
N GLY A 155 27.00 -5.70 -7.94
CA GLY A 155 26.70 -5.61 -6.52
C GLY A 155 25.22 -5.80 -6.22
N THR A 156 24.82 -5.43 -5.01
CA THR A 156 23.44 -5.49 -4.55
C THR A 156 22.99 -4.12 -4.07
N ARG A 157 21.82 -3.68 -4.53
CA ARG A 157 21.17 -2.47 -4.04
C ARG A 157 20.24 -2.84 -2.90
N TYR A 158 20.32 -2.02 -1.85
CA TYR A 158 19.48 -2.11 -0.66
C TYR A 158 18.61 -0.87 -0.53
N THR A 159 17.41 -1.06 -0.02
CA THR A 159 16.55 0.00 0.49
C THR A 159 16.08 -0.46 1.86
N GLU A 160 16.55 0.22 2.89
CA GLU A 160 16.17 -0.04 4.27
C GLU A 160 15.09 0.97 4.69
N ARG A 161 14.01 0.46 5.27
CA ARG A 161 12.92 1.25 5.86
C ARG A 161 12.88 0.91 7.34
N GLN A 162 13.17 1.87 8.19
CA GLN A 162 13.12 1.73 9.64
C GLN A 162 11.89 2.45 10.17
N PHE A 163 11.11 1.78 11.03
CA PHE A 163 9.86 2.29 11.58
C PHE A 163 9.98 2.50 13.09
N THR A 164 9.61 3.68 13.55
CA THR A 164 9.46 4.02 14.98
C THR A 164 8.00 4.31 15.26
N HIS A 165 7.42 3.59 16.20
CA HIS A 165 6.02 3.71 16.59
C HIS A 165 5.90 4.47 17.92
N ASN A 166 5.27 5.64 17.89
CA ASN A 166 5.08 6.54 19.05
C ASN A 166 3.58 6.89 19.18
N GLY A 167 2.80 6.05 19.87
CA GLY A 167 1.36 6.24 20.00
C GLY A 167 0.67 6.31 18.64
N ASN A 168 0.08 7.45 18.33
CA ASN A 168 -0.61 7.68 17.04
C ASN A 168 0.31 8.15 15.91
N THR A 169 1.61 8.13 16.11
CA THR A 169 2.59 8.55 15.09
C THR A 169 3.49 7.38 14.72
N VAL A 170 3.67 7.17 13.42
CA VAL A 170 4.68 6.25 12.89
C VAL A 170 5.67 7.08 12.07
N ILE A 171 6.96 6.94 12.37
CA ILE A 171 8.03 7.58 11.61
C ILE A 171 8.76 6.49 10.84
N GLU A 172 8.82 6.64 9.53
CA GLU A 172 9.60 5.79 8.63
C GLU A 172 10.81 6.58 8.14
N VAL A 173 11.99 6.01 8.34
CA VAL A 173 13.24 6.49 7.74
C VAL A 173 13.64 5.52 6.65
N LYS A 174 13.70 6.00 5.42
CA LYS A 174 14.07 5.20 4.25
C LYS A 174 15.43 5.62 3.76
N THR A 175 16.36 4.66 3.66
CA THR A 175 17.73 4.88 3.22
C THR A 175 18.09 3.88 2.12
N GLY A 176 18.64 4.38 1.01
CA GLY A 176 19.18 3.54 -0.07
C GLY A 176 20.70 3.44 0.02
N TYR A 177 21.25 2.26 -0.25
CA TYR A 177 22.70 2.05 -0.37
C TYR A 177 23.00 0.84 -1.27
N GLU A 178 24.26 0.76 -1.69
CA GLU A 178 24.74 -0.33 -2.55
C GLU A 178 25.94 -1.01 -1.88
N LYS A 179 26.04 -2.33 -2.00
CA LYS A 179 27.18 -3.12 -1.56
C LYS A 179 27.79 -3.87 -2.75
N ASP A 180 29.11 -4.00 -2.75
CA ASP A 180 29.83 -4.84 -3.70
C ASP A 180 29.58 -6.33 -3.43
N LEU A 181 30.20 -7.20 -4.24
CA LEU A 181 30.09 -8.66 -4.08
C LEU A 181 30.72 -9.18 -2.78
N ASN A 182 31.59 -8.39 -2.13
CA ASN A 182 32.20 -8.71 -0.84
C ASN A 182 31.34 -8.20 0.34
N GLY A 183 30.20 -7.56 0.08
CA GLY A 183 29.31 -7.00 1.09
C GLY A 183 29.76 -5.63 1.64
N VAL A 184 30.76 -4.99 1.03
CA VAL A 184 31.24 -3.66 1.44
C VAL A 184 30.37 -2.58 0.83
N VAL A 185 29.96 -1.59 1.64
CA VAL A 185 29.16 -0.45 1.18
C VAL A 185 29.97 0.41 0.22
N VAL A 186 29.40 0.64 -0.97
CA VAL A 186 30.03 1.46 -2.01
C VAL A 186 29.52 2.91 -1.88
N THR A 187 30.40 3.81 -1.47
CA THR A 187 30.03 5.21 -1.22
C THR A 187 30.21 6.14 -2.42
N ASN A 188 31.03 5.74 -3.39
CA ASN A 188 31.32 6.53 -4.59
C ASN A 188 30.44 6.11 -5.77
N THR A 189 29.10 6.16 -5.59
CA THR A 189 28.13 5.76 -6.63
C THR A 189 27.40 6.97 -7.23
N VAL A 190 26.92 6.84 -8.47
CA VAL A 190 26.08 7.81 -9.15
C VAL A 190 24.67 7.80 -8.57
N SER A 191 24.24 6.67 -8.00
CA SER A 191 22.92 6.53 -7.38
C SER A 191 22.79 7.46 -6.17
N SER A 192 21.70 8.22 -6.11
CA SER A 192 21.39 9.06 -4.95
C SER A 192 21.04 8.16 -3.77
N ASN A 193 21.95 8.00 -2.82
CA ASN A 193 21.73 7.32 -1.54
C ASN A 193 21.04 8.27 -0.54
N GLY A 194 20.02 9.01 -1.02
CA GLY A 194 19.32 9.99 -0.20
C GLY A 194 18.47 9.31 0.90
N THR A 195 18.40 9.97 2.04
CA THR A 195 17.48 9.60 3.12
C THR A 195 16.16 10.33 2.91
N GLN A 196 15.07 9.60 3.08
CA GLN A 196 13.70 10.14 3.09
C GLN A 196 13.09 9.82 4.45
N THR A 197 12.53 10.83 5.10
CA THR A 197 11.75 10.66 6.33
C THR A 197 10.27 10.79 6.00
N ILE A 198 9.46 9.84 6.49
CA ILE A 198 8.02 9.87 6.31
C ILE A 198 7.38 9.78 7.69
N THR A 199 6.54 10.76 8.01
CA THR A 199 5.78 10.78 9.26
C THR A 199 4.31 10.55 8.95
N TYR A 200 3.75 9.52 9.57
CA TYR A 200 2.33 9.18 9.50
C TYR A 200 1.67 9.57 10.83
N THR A 201 0.54 10.25 10.76
CA THR A 201 -0.35 10.47 11.92
C THR A 201 -1.59 9.61 11.75
N LEU A 202 -1.90 8.82 12.75
CA LEU A 202 -2.99 7.84 12.75
C LEU A 202 -4.14 8.34 13.62
N SER A 203 -5.38 8.04 13.23
CA SER A 203 -6.58 8.27 14.07
C SER A 203 -7.67 7.28 13.65
N GLY A 204 -8.24 6.57 14.64
CA GLY A 204 -9.36 5.65 14.40
C GLY A 204 -9.09 4.52 13.41
N GLY A 205 -7.83 4.08 13.27
CA GLY A 205 -7.42 3.06 12.28
C GLY A 205 -7.16 3.62 10.88
N ASN A 206 -7.08 4.94 10.73
CA ASN A 206 -6.81 5.63 9.45
C ASN A 206 -5.55 6.49 9.54
N VAL A 207 -4.84 6.65 8.43
CA VAL A 207 -3.76 7.64 8.29
C VAL A 207 -4.38 9.00 7.98
N VAL A 208 -4.42 9.91 8.95
CA VAL A 208 -5.05 11.24 8.74
C VAL A 208 -4.09 12.27 8.18
N LYS A 209 -2.78 12.04 8.32
CA LYS A 209 -1.75 12.89 7.75
C LYS A 209 -0.52 12.09 7.39
N LYS A 210 0.11 12.42 6.27
CA LYS A 210 1.41 11.90 5.84
C LYS A 210 2.31 13.07 5.46
N VAL A 211 3.51 13.14 6.02
CA VAL A 211 4.53 14.11 5.66
C VAL A 211 5.75 13.37 5.15
N GLU A 212 6.18 13.64 3.94
CA GLU A 212 7.39 13.07 3.34
C GLU A 212 8.43 14.19 3.19
N GLU A 213 9.59 13.98 3.77
CA GLU A 213 10.70 14.93 3.74
C GLU A 213 11.92 14.29 3.08
N THR A 214 12.45 15.00 2.10
CA THR A 214 13.72 14.69 1.43
C THR A 214 14.70 15.86 1.65
N GLU A 215 15.91 15.72 1.14
CA GLU A 215 16.86 16.84 1.09
C GLU A 215 16.29 18.05 0.33
N TYR A 216 15.47 17.82 -0.72
CA TYR A 216 15.05 18.85 -1.68
C TYR A 216 13.62 19.33 -1.48
N SER A 217 12.76 18.58 -0.85
CA SER A 217 11.32 18.86 -0.82
C SER A 217 10.61 18.33 0.42
N THR A 218 9.46 18.94 0.70
CA THR A 218 8.47 18.41 1.65
C THR A 218 7.15 18.20 0.92
N THR A 219 6.57 17.01 1.08
CA THR A 219 5.22 16.68 0.61
C THR A 219 4.34 16.41 1.81
N THR A 220 3.23 17.12 1.93
CA THR A 220 2.21 16.89 2.97
C THR A 220 0.92 16.43 2.32
N ARG A 221 0.34 15.34 2.84
CA ARG A 221 -0.98 14.86 2.48
C ARG A 221 -1.84 14.82 3.75
N GLU A 222 -3.02 15.42 3.70
CA GLU A 222 -3.99 15.41 4.78
C GLU A 222 -5.27 14.74 4.27
N TYR A 223 -5.82 13.81 5.05
CA TYR A 223 -6.93 12.98 4.65
C TYR A 223 -8.13 13.18 5.57
N THR A 224 -9.30 13.26 4.98
CA THR A 224 -10.58 13.23 5.68
C THR A 224 -11.32 11.96 5.28
N TYR A 225 -11.94 11.32 6.26
CA TYR A 225 -12.63 10.04 6.09
C TYR A 225 -14.10 10.17 6.42
N ASP A 226 -14.90 9.28 5.86
CA ASP A 226 -16.26 9.03 6.34
C ASP A 226 -16.24 8.10 7.57
N THR A 227 -17.41 7.55 7.91
CA THR A 227 -17.56 6.56 9.00
C THR A 227 -18.00 5.19 8.47
N LYS A 228 -17.93 4.97 7.15
CA LYS A 228 -18.41 3.79 6.46
C LYS A 228 -17.26 2.79 6.20
N HIS A 229 -17.61 1.59 5.76
CA HIS A 229 -16.66 0.52 5.49
C HIS A 229 -15.83 0.81 4.23
N ASN A 230 -14.52 0.60 4.33
CA ASN A 230 -13.64 0.65 3.19
C ASN A 230 -13.37 -0.78 2.66
N PRO A 231 -13.82 -1.11 1.45
CA PRO A 231 -13.62 -2.45 0.90
C PRO A 231 -12.14 -2.81 0.71
N ARG A 232 -11.26 -1.83 0.50
CA ARG A 232 -9.83 -2.07 0.38
C ARG A 232 -9.21 -2.53 1.70
N TYR A 233 -9.65 -1.97 2.83
CA TYR A 233 -9.17 -2.37 4.15
C TYR A 233 -9.46 -3.85 4.41
N GLU A 234 -10.66 -4.30 4.07
CA GLU A 234 -11.07 -5.69 4.26
C GLU A 234 -10.31 -6.65 3.33
N MET A 235 -10.01 -6.20 2.11
CA MET A 235 -9.32 -7.02 1.12
C MET A 235 -7.81 -7.06 1.30
N ILE A 236 -7.18 -5.97 1.81
CA ILE A 236 -5.71 -5.89 1.83
C ILE A 236 -5.09 -6.93 2.77
N GLY A 237 -5.72 -7.21 3.90
CA GLY A 237 -5.28 -8.25 4.83
C GLY A 237 -5.33 -9.67 4.24
N ILE A 238 -6.14 -9.85 3.19
CA ILE A 238 -6.34 -11.13 2.52
C ILE A 238 -5.40 -11.26 1.31
N PHE A 239 -5.19 -10.17 0.55
CA PHE A 239 -4.41 -10.18 -0.69
C PHE A 239 -2.94 -9.84 -0.52
N ASN A 240 -2.59 -9.02 0.46
CA ASN A 240 -1.23 -8.52 0.60
C ASN A 240 -0.79 -8.60 2.06
N PRO A 241 0.03 -9.60 2.39
CA PRO A 241 0.50 -9.80 3.76
C PRO A 241 1.55 -8.77 4.21
N ASP A 242 1.97 -7.83 3.38
CA ASP A 242 2.91 -6.77 3.76
C ASP A 242 2.28 -5.85 4.84
N PRO A 243 2.79 -5.88 6.08
CA PRO A 243 2.21 -5.13 7.20
C PRO A 243 2.28 -3.60 7.01
N THR A 244 3.16 -3.11 6.14
CA THR A 244 3.30 -1.67 5.88
C THR A 244 2.19 -1.11 4.98
N LYS A 245 1.39 -1.97 4.35
CA LYS A 245 0.25 -1.56 3.53
C LYS A 245 -0.85 -0.84 4.31
N THR A 246 -0.94 -1.07 5.59
CA THR A 246 -1.86 -0.34 6.48
C THR A 246 -1.50 1.14 6.66
N LEU A 247 -0.27 1.54 6.33
CA LEU A 247 0.18 2.94 6.31
C LEU A 247 -0.18 3.68 5.01
N GLU A 248 -0.84 3.02 4.07
CA GLU A 248 -1.43 3.67 2.89
C GLU A 248 -2.84 4.19 3.24
N ALA A 249 -3.08 5.49 3.07
CA ALA A 249 -4.32 6.13 3.50
C ALA A 249 -5.60 5.51 2.90
N TYR A 250 -5.54 5.10 1.63
CA TYR A 250 -6.66 4.45 0.94
C TYR A 250 -6.92 3.01 1.40
N ASN A 251 -6.03 2.44 2.22
CA ASN A 251 -6.18 1.15 2.86
C ASN A 251 -6.59 1.28 4.34
N GLY A 252 -6.97 2.46 4.79
CA GLY A 252 -7.49 2.70 6.12
C GLY A 252 -8.88 2.09 6.34
N LYS A 253 -9.33 2.03 7.60
CA LYS A 253 -10.60 1.42 8.01
C LYS A 253 -11.83 2.04 7.31
N ASN A 254 -11.77 3.34 7.02
CA ASN A 254 -12.87 4.12 6.44
C ASN A 254 -12.47 4.65 5.05
N ASN A 255 -13.46 5.11 4.27
CA ASN A 255 -13.20 5.63 2.94
C ASN A 255 -12.66 7.06 2.99
N VAL A 256 -11.63 7.34 2.18
CA VAL A 256 -11.13 8.71 1.99
C VAL A 256 -12.17 9.51 1.21
N ILE A 257 -12.70 10.57 1.80
CA ILE A 257 -13.62 11.51 1.12
C ILE A 257 -12.91 12.77 0.63
N LYS A 258 -11.76 13.11 1.22
CA LYS A 258 -10.93 14.24 0.79
C LYS A 258 -9.46 13.97 1.06
N GLU A 259 -8.62 14.31 0.09
CA GLU A 259 -7.16 14.39 0.24
C GLU A 259 -6.72 15.81 -0.15
N LYS A 260 -5.93 16.46 0.70
CA LYS A 260 -5.23 17.69 0.39
C LYS A 260 -3.75 17.38 0.21
N TYR A 261 -3.25 17.57 -0.99
CA TYR A 261 -1.86 17.40 -1.37
C TYR A 261 -1.15 18.75 -1.43
N ASN A 262 -0.04 18.87 -0.71
CA ASN A 262 0.84 20.05 -0.76
C ASN A 262 2.27 19.56 -1.01
N TYR A 263 2.88 20.08 -2.04
CA TYR A 263 4.30 19.88 -2.35
C TYR A 263 5.01 21.25 -2.27
N THR A 264 6.16 21.28 -1.63
CA THR A 264 6.99 22.49 -1.52
C THR A 264 8.46 22.10 -1.69
N GLU A 265 9.14 22.72 -2.64
CA GLU A 265 10.60 22.65 -2.73
C GLU A 265 11.24 23.48 -1.61
N LYS A 266 12.30 22.97 -0.99
CA LYS A 266 13.02 23.67 0.09
C LYS A 266 13.70 24.95 -0.38
N SER A 267 14.01 25.04 -1.68
CA SER A 267 14.45 26.29 -2.33
C SER A 267 13.37 27.37 -2.38
N GLY A 268 12.09 26.99 -2.16
CA GLY A 268 10.94 27.89 -2.31
C GLY A 268 10.53 28.17 -3.75
N SER A 269 11.23 27.61 -4.74
CA SER A 269 10.99 27.87 -6.18
C SER A 269 9.68 27.25 -6.69
N ARG A 270 9.17 26.20 -6.04
CA ARG A 270 7.96 25.51 -6.48
C ARG A 270 7.06 25.11 -5.32
N LYS A 271 5.79 25.47 -5.44
CA LYS A 271 4.72 25.02 -4.54
C LYS A 271 3.54 24.53 -5.38
N ILE A 272 3.02 23.35 -5.03
CA ILE A 272 1.87 22.74 -5.72
C ILE A 272 0.84 22.36 -4.66
N VAL A 273 -0.42 22.70 -4.91
CA VAL A 273 -1.54 22.32 -4.06
C VAL A 273 -2.64 21.70 -4.91
N PHE A 274 -3.04 20.46 -4.59
CA PHE A 274 -4.19 19.80 -5.18
C PHE A 274 -5.13 19.34 -4.07
N ILE A 275 -6.43 19.35 -4.37
CA ILE A 275 -7.45 18.73 -3.54
C ILE A 275 -8.13 17.65 -4.37
N TYR A 276 -8.19 16.45 -3.81
CA TYR A 276 -8.96 15.34 -4.34
C TYR A 276 -10.18 15.15 -3.45
N THR A 277 -11.36 14.99 -4.05
CA THR A 277 -12.61 14.70 -3.31
C THR A 277 -13.29 13.50 -3.92
N ASN A 278 -13.81 12.63 -3.05
CA ASN A 278 -14.53 11.42 -3.42
C ASN A 278 -15.95 11.50 -2.87
N GLU A 279 -16.94 11.36 -3.72
CA GLU A 279 -18.36 11.25 -3.35
C GLU A 279 -18.78 9.80 -3.45
N HIS A 280 -19.29 9.25 -2.35
CA HIS A 280 -19.65 7.85 -2.23
C HIS A 280 -21.17 7.65 -2.18
N THR A 281 -21.67 6.66 -2.91
CA THR A 281 -23.00 6.07 -2.72
C THR A 281 -22.80 4.70 -2.06
N TYR A 282 -23.63 4.35 -1.08
CA TYR A 282 -23.47 3.15 -0.28
C TYR A 282 -24.66 2.21 -0.42
N ASN A 283 -24.42 0.91 -0.24
CA ASN A 283 -25.46 -0.08 -0.01
C ASN A 283 -25.99 -0.01 1.45
N ALA A 284 -26.98 -0.84 1.77
CA ALA A 284 -27.60 -0.88 3.10
C ALA A 284 -26.60 -1.26 4.22
N ASP A 285 -25.56 -2.03 3.90
CA ASP A 285 -24.53 -2.48 4.84
C ASP A 285 -23.40 -1.44 5.03
N GLY A 286 -23.47 -0.31 4.33
CA GLY A 286 -22.50 0.78 4.44
C GLY A 286 -21.22 0.59 3.62
N TYR A 287 -21.24 -0.28 2.59
CA TYR A 287 -20.16 -0.42 1.63
C TYR A 287 -20.41 0.47 0.40
N PRO A 288 -19.39 1.14 -0.16
CA PRO A 288 -19.55 2.01 -1.32
C PRO A 288 -19.90 1.18 -2.56
N THR A 289 -20.96 1.56 -3.26
CA THR A 289 -21.35 0.98 -4.56
C THR A 289 -20.86 1.83 -5.71
N ILE A 290 -20.80 3.15 -5.52
CA ILE A 290 -20.31 4.11 -6.52
C ILE A 290 -19.43 5.14 -5.83
N VAL A 291 -18.28 5.44 -6.42
CA VAL A 291 -17.37 6.52 -5.98
C VAL A 291 -17.13 7.45 -7.17
N LYS A 292 -17.50 8.71 -7.04
CA LYS A 292 -17.19 9.77 -8.00
C LYS A 292 -15.94 10.51 -7.56
N LEU A 293 -14.98 10.65 -8.46
CA LEU A 293 -13.65 11.22 -8.23
C LEU A 293 -13.58 12.63 -8.81
N TYR A 294 -13.11 13.58 -8.03
CA TYR A 294 -12.90 14.96 -8.45
C TYR A 294 -11.51 15.45 -8.05
N THR A 295 -10.96 16.36 -8.85
CA THR A 295 -9.80 17.17 -8.48
C THR A 295 -10.21 18.62 -8.41
N GLU A 296 -9.57 19.37 -7.52
CA GLU A 296 -9.71 20.82 -7.45
C GLU A 296 -8.33 21.45 -7.50
N GLU A 297 -8.15 22.34 -8.47
CA GLU A 297 -6.95 23.14 -8.65
C GLU A 297 -7.36 24.59 -8.85
N ASN A 298 -6.74 25.52 -8.11
CA ASN A 298 -7.02 26.97 -8.17
C ASN A 298 -8.51 27.31 -8.02
N GLY A 299 -9.25 26.55 -7.17
CA GLY A 299 -10.68 26.74 -6.94
C GLY A 299 -11.60 26.17 -8.03
N THR A 300 -11.05 25.57 -9.07
CA THR A 300 -11.84 24.88 -10.12
C THR A 300 -11.92 23.40 -9.81
N ARG A 301 -13.14 22.90 -9.59
CA ARG A 301 -13.43 21.48 -9.37
C ARG A 301 -13.72 20.80 -10.72
N GLU A 302 -12.98 19.72 -11.01
CA GLU A 302 -13.13 18.94 -12.23
C GLU A 302 -13.46 17.47 -11.89
N PHE A 303 -14.50 16.93 -12.52
CA PHE A 303 -14.82 15.50 -12.45
C PHE A 303 -13.79 14.68 -13.22
N ARG A 304 -13.30 13.60 -12.60
CA ARG A 304 -12.26 12.73 -13.16
C ARG A 304 -12.80 11.39 -13.63
N GLY A 305 -13.78 10.84 -12.94
CA GLY A 305 -14.34 9.55 -13.28
C GLY A 305 -15.12 8.92 -12.15
N THR A 306 -15.53 7.69 -12.38
CA THR A 306 -16.36 6.91 -11.45
C THR A 306 -15.74 5.53 -11.25
N THR A 307 -15.78 5.02 -10.01
CA THR A 307 -15.52 3.63 -9.69
C THR A 307 -16.77 2.99 -9.13
N GLU A 308 -17.19 1.86 -9.68
CA GLU A 308 -18.35 1.09 -9.28
C GLU A 308 -17.91 -0.22 -8.64
N TYR A 309 -18.56 -0.65 -7.56
CA TYR A 309 -18.27 -1.87 -6.80
C TYR A 309 -19.48 -2.79 -6.80
N GLU A 310 -19.26 -4.08 -7.05
CA GLU A 310 -20.23 -5.16 -6.93
C GLU A 310 -19.73 -6.14 -5.82
N TYR A 311 -20.63 -6.52 -4.91
CA TYR A 311 -20.34 -7.38 -3.75
C TYR A 311 -20.99 -8.75 -3.87
#